data_f28095eb0533211eb9a34c8daa1e9799
#
_entry.id   f28095eb0533211eb9a34c8daa1e9799
#
_cell.length_a   1.000
_cell.length_b   1.000
_cell.length_c   1.000
_cell.angle_alpha   90.00
_cell.angle_beta   90.00
_cell.angle_gamma   90.00
#
_symmetry.space_group_name_H-M   'P 1'
#
loop_
_entity.id
_entity.type
_entity.pdbx_description
1 polymer ?
#
loop_
_entity_poly.entity_id
_entity_poly.type
_entity_poly.pdbx_seq_one_letter_code
_entity_poly.pdbx_strand_id
1 'polypeptide(L)'
;HLSTRRQRQMCIRDSVSGQVAVVHNGIIENYQQLKEELAKDGIKMRTETDTEVVAHLANAYLQAGMQPKEMMEALLSKIQGAFALLIMMAQHPDTLLAARKYSPLAIAYGDGEMFLGSDALALAHLSRKISYLEDGDWAIITKDEAKIFNLKNEIIERPSKITDASNKTPDKGKYAHYMEKEINEQPEVIGYTFASYC
;
A
#
# COMPACT_ATOMS: atom_id res chain seq x y z
N HIS A 1 12.76 16.78 -10.90
CA HIS A 1 11.98 15.59 -11.29
C HIS A 1 12.75 14.26 -11.19
N LEU A 2 14.06 14.25 -11.29
CA LEU A 2 14.91 13.06 -11.09
C LEU A 2 15.09 12.70 -9.61
N SER A 3 14.99 13.67 -8.71
CA SER A 3 15.14 13.46 -7.26
C SER A 3 13.96 12.70 -6.65
N THR A 4 12.71 13.00 -7.07
CA THR A 4 11.48 12.35 -6.59
C THR A 4 11.39 10.88 -7.02
N ARG A 5 11.89 10.55 -8.22
CA ARG A 5 11.91 9.15 -8.68
C ARG A 5 12.98 8.32 -7.96
N ARG A 6 14.13 8.93 -7.62
CA ARG A 6 15.16 8.30 -6.78
C ARG A 6 14.70 8.11 -5.34
N GLN A 7 14.01 9.08 -4.77
CA GLN A 7 13.43 8.96 -3.42
C GLN A 7 12.38 7.83 -3.35
N ARG A 8 11.46 7.73 -4.33
CA ARG A 8 10.50 6.60 -4.41
C ARG A 8 11.21 5.25 -4.56
N GLN A 9 12.26 5.15 -5.36
CA GLN A 9 13.04 3.92 -5.49
C GLN A 9 13.86 3.59 -4.23
N MET A 10 14.30 4.60 -3.46
CA MET A 10 14.98 4.39 -2.19
C MET A 10 14.01 3.90 -1.11
N CYS A 11 12.79 4.43 -1.03
CA CYS A 11 11.76 3.97 -0.09
C CYS A 11 11.37 2.50 -0.30
N ILE A 12 11.31 2.04 -1.54
CA ILE A 12 11.03 0.63 -1.89
C ILE A 12 12.22 -0.29 -1.54
N ARG A 13 13.44 0.24 -1.40
CA ARG A 13 14.68 -0.52 -1.14
C ARG A 13 15.19 -0.43 0.28
N ASP A 14 14.63 0.41 1.12
CA ASP A 14 15.07 0.51 2.50
C ASP A 14 14.46 -0.60 3.35
N SER A 15 15.05 -1.78 3.21
CA SER A 15 14.96 -2.77 4.27
C SER A 15 15.76 -2.25 5.46
N VAL A 16 15.09 -1.83 6.51
CA VAL A 16 15.73 -1.53 7.78
C VAL A 16 16.37 -2.81 8.30
N SER A 17 17.67 -2.80 8.49
CA SER A 17 18.47 -3.97 8.93
C SER A 17 18.32 -5.25 8.06
N GLY A 18 17.78 -5.15 6.85
CA GLY A 18 17.55 -6.28 5.94
C GLY A 18 16.36 -7.17 6.31
N GLN A 19 15.59 -6.86 7.35
CA GLN A 19 14.52 -7.74 7.84
C GLN A 19 13.10 -7.30 7.46
N VAL A 20 12.88 -6.01 7.22
CA VAL A 20 11.56 -5.47 6.87
C VAL A 20 11.66 -4.55 5.67
N ALA A 21 10.80 -4.78 4.70
CA ALA A 21 10.61 -3.88 3.56
C ALA A 21 9.19 -3.32 3.56
N VAL A 22 9.05 -2.02 3.35
CA VAL A 22 7.77 -1.31 3.36
C VAL A 22 7.56 -0.60 2.03
N VAL A 23 6.36 -0.78 1.46
CA VAL A 23 5.84 0.07 0.38
C VAL A 23 4.73 0.92 0.97
N HIS A 24 4.82 2.23 0.79
CA HIS A 24 3.89 3.20 1.34
C HIS A 24 3.42 4.17 0.27
N ASN A 25 2.12 4.40 0.25
CA ASN A 25 1.49 5.47 -0.52
C ASN A 25 0.62 6.29 0.43
N GLY A 26 0.98 7.54 0.65
CA GLY A 26 0.29 8.42 1.57
C GLY A 26 1.22 9.24 2.45
N ILE A 27 0.76 9.58 3.65
CA ILE A 27 1.50 10.40 4.61
C ILE A 27 1.27 9.84 6.03
N ILE A 28 2.36 9.62 6.78
CA ILE A 28 2.33 9.35 8.22
C ILE A 28 2.50 10.68 8.96
N GLU A 29 1.40 11.24 9.41
CA GLU A 29 1.34 12.61 9.98
C GLU A 29 2.17 12.76 11.26
N ASN A 30 2.18 11.73 12.11
CA ASN A 30 2.91 11.75 13.36
C ASN A 30 4.35 11.20 13.26
N TYR A 31 4.93 11.15 12.05
CA TYR A 31 6.27 10.56 11.83
C TYR A 31 7.37 11.23 12.64
N GLN A 32 7.30 12.54 12.90
CA GLN A 32 8.29 13.25 13.69
C GLN A 32 8.31 12.77 15.16
N GLN A 33 7.14 12.63 15.78
CA GLN A 33 7.01 12.07 17.12
C GLN A 33 7.58 10.66 17.20
N LEU A 34 7.23 9.81 16.23
CA LEU A 34 7.70 8.43 16.18
C LEU A 34 9.21 8.34 15.95
N LYS A 35 9.77 9.24 15.15
CA LYS A 35 11.22 9.38 14.94
C LYS A 35 11.95 9.72 16.22
N GLU A 36 11.40 10.65 17.03
CA GLU A 36 11.97 11.03 18.32
C GLU A 36 11.92 9.87 19.33
N GLU A 37 10.84 9.08 19.32
CA GLU A 37 10.71 7.88 20.15
C GLU A 37 11.78 6.85 19.77
N LEU A 38 11.90 6.52 18.48
CA LEU A 38 12.89 5.58 17.97
C LEU A 38 14.34 6.04 18.24
N ALA A 39 14.59 7.35 18.22
CA ALA A 39 15.90 7.91 18.52
C ALA A 39 16.31 7.67 19.99
N LYS A 40 15.35 7.63 20.95
CA LYS A 40 15.61 7.28 22.36
C LYS A 40 16.06 5.83 22.50
N ASP A 41 15.59 4.95 21.60
CA ASP A 41 16.01 3.55 21.54
C ASP A 41 17.29 3.35 20.71
N GLY A 42 17.99 4.44 20.35
CA GLY A 42 19.24 4.43 19.62
C GLY A 42 19.11 4.21 18.11
N ILE A 43 17.89 4.20 17.58
CA ILE A 43 17.63 4.00 16.15
C ILE A 43 17.85 5.32 15.40
N LYS A 44 18.72 5.29 14.38
CA LYS A 44 19.04 6.44 13.54
C LYS A 44 18.37 6.31 12.18
N MET A 45 17.59 7.32 11.80
CA MET A 45 17.05 7.42 10.45
C MET A 45 18.16 7.66 9.43
N ARG A 46 18.03 7.04 8.25
CA ARG A 46 18.95 7.20 7.12
C ARG A 46 18.40 8.16 6.06
N THR A 47 17.08 8.33 6.06
CA THR A 47 16.36 9.18 5.12
C THR A 47 15.49 10.18 5.87
N GLU A 48 14.88 11.10 5.12
CA GLU A 48 13.88 12.03 5.64
C GLU A 48 12.45 11.57 5.38
N THR A 49 12.26 10.30 4.94
CA THR A 49 10.95 9.78 4.60
C THR A 49 10.20 9.30 5.83
N ASP A 50 8.92 9.56 5.87
CA ASP A 50 8.00 9.05 6.89
C ASP A 50 7.85 7.52 6.84
N THR A 51 8.07 6.93 5.67
CA THR A 51 8.03 5.48 5.45
C THR A 51 9.09 4.73 6.28
N GLU A 52 10.27 5.33 6.46
CA GLU A 52 11.37 4.71 7.21
C GLU A 52 10.99 4.48 8.67
N VAL A 53 10.20 5.38 9.26
CA VAL A 53 9.70 5.24 10.63
C VAL A 53 8.82 3.98 10.76
N VAL A 54 7.98 3.71 9.79
CA VAL A 54 7.13 2.50 9.75
C VAL A 54 7.99 1.25 9.71
N ALA A 55 9.03 1.22 8.87
CA ALA A 55 9.92 0.08 8.76
C ALA A 55 10.71 -0.18 10.04
N HIS A 56 11.18 0.87 10.74
CA HIS A 56 11.88 0.75 12.03
C HIS A 56 10.94 0.26 13.14
N LEU A 57 9.72 0.78 13.22
CA LEU A 57 8.73 0.32 14.20
C LEU A 57 8.39 -1.16 14.00
N ALA A 58 8.07 -1.56 12.77
CA ALA A 58 7.76 -2.95 12.42
C ALA A 58 8.94 -3.87 12.80
N ASN A 59 10.18 -3.48 12.45
CA ASN A 59 11.37 -4.24 12.79
C ASN A 59 11.57 -4.35 14.32
N ALA A 60 11.38 -3.26 15.08
CA ALA A 60 11.52 -3.26 16.52
C ALA A 60 10.51 -4.22 17.20
N TYR A 61 9.26 -4.23 16.74
CA TYR A 61 8.24 -5.14 17.25
C TYR A 61 8.55 -6.60 16.94
N LEU A 62 9.02 -6.92 15.73
CA LEU A 62 9.45 -8.28 15.39
C LEU A 62 10.65 -8.72 16.22
N GLN A 63 11.63 -7.84 16.47
CA GLN A 63 12.77 -8.13 17.33
C GLN A 63 12.36 -8.32 18.80
N ALA A 64 11.29 -7.68 19.25
CA ALA A 64 10.69 -7.92 20.58
C ALA A 64 9.92 -9.25 20.66
N GLY A 65 9.86 -10.03 19.57
CA GLY A 65 9.24 -11.36 19.52
C GLY A 65 7.76 -11.36 19.12
N MET A 66 7.20 -10.23 18.71
CA MET A 66 5.81 -10.17 18.23
C MET A 66 5.66 -10.96 16.93
N GLN A 67 4.54 -11.69 16.82
CA GLN A 67 4.16 -12.32 15.57
C GLN A 67 3.64 -11.28 14.56
N PRO A 68 3.63 -11.57 13.24
CA PRO A 68 3.20 -10.61 12.22
C PRO A 68 1.86 -9.94 12.48
N LYS A 69 0.88 -10.68 13.01
CA LYS A 69 -0.43 -10.15 13.38
C LYS A 69 -0.32 -9.12 14.51
N GLU A 70 0.34 -9.47 15.60
CA GLU A 70 0.52 -8.61 16.78
C GLU A 70 1.31 -7.34 16.42
N MET A 71 2.37 -7.51 15.61
CA MET A 71 3.16 -6.41 15.09
C MET A 71 2.31 -5.43 14.29
N MET A 72 1.44 -5.95 13.41
CA MET A 72 0.58 -5.09 12.58
C MET A 72 -0.44 -4.34 13.43
N GLU A 73 -1.08 -5.00 14.40
CA GLU A 73 -2.00 -4.37 15.34
C GLU A 73 -1.33 -3.26 16.16
N ALA A 74 -0.14 -3.52 16.68
CA ALA A 74 0.65 -2.53 17.41
C ALA A 74 1.06 -1.34 16.53
N LEU A 75 1.51 -1.62 15.30
CA LEU A 75 1.90 -0.61 14.32
C LEU A 75 0.72 0.31 13.98
N LEU A 76 -0.43 -0.25 13.61
CA LEU A 76 -1.62 0.50 13.22
C LEU A 76 -2.20 1.33 14.37
N SER A 77 -2.06 0.87 15.62
CA SER A 77 -2.47 1.64 16.79
C SER A 77 -1.62 2.90 17.01
N LYS A 78 -0.41 2.91 16.48
CA LYS A 78 0.59 3.95 16.75
C LYS A 78 0.72 4.98 15.62
N ILE A 79 0.58 4.56 14.37
CA ILE A 79 0.70 5.46 13.22
C ILE A 79 -0.59 6.23 12.96
N GLN A 80 -0.45 7.50 12.57
CA GLN A 80 -1.57 8.39 12.23
C GLN A 80 -1.35 8.97 10.84
N GLY A 81 -2.46 9.20 10.11
CA GLY A 81 -2.42 9.78 8.78
C GLY A 81 -3.24 9.01 7.75
N ALA A 82 -3.02 9.31 6.49
CA ALA A 82 -3.64 8.66 5.35
C ALA A 82 -2.62 7.79 4.62
N PHE A 83 -2.86 6.48 4.55
CA PHE A 83 -1.87 5.56 3.99
C PHE A 83 -2.48 4.31 3.35
N ALA A 84 -1.77 3.76 2.39
CA ALA A 84 -1.81 2.37 1.98
C ALA A 84 -0.41 1.78 2.21
N LEU A 85 -0.33 0.74 3.03
CA LEU A 85 0.92 0.10 3.44
C LEU A 85 0.98 -1.34 2.98
N LEU A 86 2.14 -1.77 2.52
CA LEU A 86 2.50 -3.16 2.31
C LEU A 86 3.81 -3.43 3.05
N ILE A 87 3.85 -4.51 3.83
CA ILE A 87 5.01 -4.87 4.65
C ILE A 87 5.41 -6.30 4.36
N MET A 88 6.68 -6.49 3.98
CA MET A 88 7.33 -7.77 3.81
C MET A 88 8.35 -7.98 4.91
N MET A 89 8.48 -9.22 5.37
CA MET A 89 9.35 -9.59 6.48
C MET A 89 10.25 -10.76 6.07
N ALA A 90 11.57 -10.62 6.25
CA ALA A 90 12.53 -11.67 5.89
C ALA A 90 12.31 -12.98 6.67
N GLN A 91 11.82 -12.88 7.91
CA GLN A 91 11.53 -14.06 8.76
C GLN A 91 10.20 -14.75 8.40
N HIS A 92 9.34 -14.09 7.63
CA HIS A 92 8.04 -14.59 7.17
C HIS A 92 7.89 -14.34 5.66
N PRO A 93 8.73 -14.97 4.81
CA PRO A 93 8.81 -14.65 3.38
C PRO A 93 7.53 -14.97 2.61
N ASP A 94 6.71 -15.88 3.12
CA ASP A 94 5.42 -16.28 2.51
C ASP A 94 4.25 -15.42 2.98
N THR A 95 4.52 -14.36 3.76
CA THR A 95 3.49 -13.51 4.34
C THR A 95 3.71 -12.05 3.93
N LEU A 96 2.68 -11.45 3.36
CA LEU A 96 2.60 -10.04 3.08
C LEU A 96 1.51 -9.41 3.97
N LEU A 97 1.84 -8.33 4.65
CA LEU A 97 0.88 -7.55 5.41
C LEU A 97 0.46 -6.33 4.61
N ALA A 98 -0.82 -6.00 4.66
CA ALA A 98 -1.38 -4.85 3.97
C ALA A 98 -2.29 -4.07 4.92
N ALA A 99 -2.31 -2.74 4.82
CA ALA A 99 -3.27 -1.91 5.53
C ALA A 99 -3.69 -0.71 4.71
N ARG A 100 -4.91 -0.27 4.93
CA ARG A 100 -5.49 0.89 4.29
C ARG A 100 -6.10 1.85 5.32
N LYS A 101 -5.78 3.13 5.17
CA LYS A 101 -6.47 4.23 5.83
C LYS A 101 -6.52 5.43 4.87
N TYR A 102 -7.72 5.78 4.39
CA TYR A 102 -8.02 6.83 3.40
C TYR A 102 -7.43 6.61 2.00
N SER A 103 -6.21 6.09 1.87
CA SER A 103 -5.60 5.78 0.56
C SER A 103 -6.13 4.44 0.01
N PRO A 104 -6.47 4.33 -1.29
CA PRO A 104 -7.06 3.13 -1.84
C PRO A 104 -6.08 1.95 -1.86
N LEU A 105 -6.59 0.74 -1.59
CA LEU A 105 -5.85 -0.51 -1.69
C LEU A 105 -6.80 -1.65 -2.08
N ALA A 106 -6.38 -2.46 -3.05
CA ALA A 106 -7.14 -3.60 -3.54
C ALA A 106 -6.28 -4.86 -3.53
N ILE A 107 -6.94 -6.00 -3.33
CA ILE A 107 -6.37 -7.34 -3.41
C ILE A 107 -6.94 -8.02 -4.65
N ALA A 108 -6.07 -8.52 -5.52
CA ALA A 108 -6.45 -9.34 -6.65
C ALA A 108 -6.03 -10.80 -6.39
N TYR A 109 -6.95 -11.72 -6.65
CA TYR A 109 -6.83 -13.13 -6.35
C TYR A 109 -6.44 -13.89 -7.63
N GLY A 110 -5.21 -14.41 -7.66
CA GLY A 110 -4.69 -15.27 -8.72
C GLY A 110 -4.82 -16.76 -8.37
N ASP A 111 -4.22 -17.60 -9.18
CA ASP A 111 -4.13 -19.05 -8.95
C ASP A 111 -2.78 -19.36 -8.29
N GLY A 112 -2.80 -19.59 -6.97
CA GLY A 112 -1.59 -19.78 -6.17
C GLY A 112 -0.73 -18.52 -6.02
N GLU A 113 -1.30 -17.35 -6.26
CA GLU A 113 -0.63 -16.04 -6.12
C GLU A 113 -1.64 -14.94 -5.79
N MET A 114 -1.17 -13.90 -5.12
CA MET A 114 -1.96 -12.74 -4.75
C MET A 114 -1.24 -11.45 -5.17
N PHE A 115 -2.03 -10.47 -5.60
CA PHE A 115 -1.51 -9.18 -6.02
C PHE A 115 -2.17 -8.05 -5.23
N LEU A 116 -1.42 -6.98 -4.99
CA LEU A 116 -1.93 -5.79 -4.35
C LEU A 116 -1.61 -4.55 -5.19
N GLY A 117 -2.56 -3.64 -5.21
CA GLY A 117 -2.42 -2.38 -5.93
C GLY A 117 -3.43 -1.35 -5.46
N SER A 118 -3.17 -0.10 -5.78
CA SER A 118 -4.07 1.01 -5.42
C SER A 118 -5.36 1.03 -6.24
N ASP A 119 -5.37 0.39 -7.43
CA ASP A 119 -6.49 0.41 -8.36
C ASP A 119 -6.66 -0.94 -9.07
N ALA A 120 -7.92 -1.28 -9.36
CA ALA A 120 -8.29 -2.43 -10.16
C ALA A 120 -7.69 -2.42 -11.57
N LEU A 121 -7.52 -1.25 -12.20
CA LEU A 121 -6.91 -1.13 -13.53
C LEU A 121 -5.45 -1.61 -13.53
N ALA A 122 -4.71 -1.34 -12.45
CA ALA A 122 -3.33 -1.80 -12.31
C ALA A 122 -3.25 -3.32 -12.14
N LEU A 123 -4.29 -3.95 -11.61
CA LEU A 123 -4.36 -5.37 -11.29
C LEU A 123 -5.10 -6.20 -12.35
N ALA A 124 -5.86 -5.57 -13.24
CA ALA A 124 -6.78 -6.23 -14.17
C ALA A 124 -6.12 -7.22 -15.14
N HIS A 125 -4.85 -7.00 -15.47
CA HIS A 125 -4.08 -7.91 -16.33
C HIS A 125 -3.49 -9.10 -15.55
N LEU A 126 -3.49 -9.05 -14.22
CA LEU A 126 -2.98 -10.11 -13.34
C LEU A 126 -4.10 -11.01 -12.84
N SER A 127 -5.24 -10.45 -12.45
CA SER A 127 -6.43 -11.20 -12.05
C SER A 127 -7.70 -10.40 -12.30
N ARG A 128 -8.77 -11.13 -12.60
CA ARG A 128 -10.11 -10.54 -12.78
C ARG A 128 -10.90 -10.45 -11.47
N LYS A 129 -10.56 -11.26 -10.46
CA LYS A 129 -11.22 -11.28 -9.16
C LYS A 129 -10.52 -10.32 -8.21
N ILE A 130 -11.20 -9.25 -7.82
CA ILE A 130 -10.63 -8.16 -7.02
C ILE A 130 -11.56 -7.82 -5.85
N SER A 131 -10.98 -7.65 -4.65
CA SER A 131 -11.64 -7.08 -3.47
C SER A 131 -10.96 -5.77 -3.09
N TYR A 132 -11.76 -4.75 -2.80
CA TYR A 132 -11.24 -3.51 -2.24
C TYR A 132 -11.27 -3.58 -0.72
N LEU A 133 -10.18 -3.21 -0.09
CA LEU A 133 -10.18 -2.94 1.35
C LEU A 133 -10.99 -1.66 1.61
N GLU A 134 -11.73 -1.63 2.71
CA GLU A 134 -12.38 -0.42 3.20
C GLU A 134 -11.48 0.36 4.15
N ASP A 135 -11.91 1.53 4.56
CA ASP A 135 -11.12 2.40 5.42
C ASP A 135 -10.90 1.79 6.80
N GLY A 136 -9.64 1.67 7.19
CA GLY A 136 -9.24 1.02 8.42
C GLY A 136 -9.07 -0.50 8.34
N ASP A 137 -9.30 -1.10 7.18
CA ASP A 137 -9.00 -2.52 6.97
C ASP A 137 -7.50 -2.78 6.90
N TRP A 138 -7.13 -3.96 7.37
CA TRP A 138 -5.81 -4.52 7.16
C TRP A 138 -5.88 -6.01 6.88
N ALA A 139 -4.83 -6.59 6.30
CA ALA A 139 -4.87 -7.98 5.87
C ALA A 139 -3.53 -8.69 6.07
N ILE A 140 -3.63 -10.00 6.31
CA ILE A 140 -2.53 -10.97 6.22
C ILE A 140 -2.76 -11.77 4.94
N ILE A 141 -1.78 -11.74 4.07
CA ILE A 141 -1.88 -12.30 2.72
C ILE A 141 -0.77 -13.31 2.53
N THR A 142 -1.15 -14.49 2.11
CA THR A 142 -0.27 -15.55 1.64
C THR A 142 -0.53 -15.78 0.15
N LYS A 143 0.19 -16.68 -0.48
CA LYS A 143 -0.05 -17.04 -1.88
C LYS A 143 -1.45 -17.65 -2.14
N ASP A 144 -2.07 -18.26 -1.11
CA ASP A 144 -3.29 -19.03 -1.26
C ASP A 144 -4.52 -18.31 -0.69
N GLU A 145 -4.34 -17.40 0.29
CA GLU A 145 -5.44 -16.73 0.98
C GLU A 145 -5.11 -15.30 1.41
N ALA A 146 -6.16 -14.49 1.56
CA ALA A 146 -6.12 -13.18 2.18
C ALA A 146 -7.10 -13.15 3.37
N LYS A 147 -6.59 -13.00 4.60
CA LYS A 147 -7.39 -12.77 5.80
C LYS A 147 -7.49 -11.29 6.06
N ILE A 148 -8.69 -10.74 5.92
CA ILE A 148 -8.95 -9.31 6.10
C ILE A 148 -9.50 -9.07 7.50
N PHE A 149 -9.03 -8.01 8.15
CA PHE A 149 -9.44 -7.59 9.49
C PHE A 149 -9.96 -6.15 9.42
N ASN A 150 -10.95 -5.85 10.25
CA ASN A 150 -11.45 -4.50 10.45
C ASN A 150 -10.67 -3.73 11.53
N LEU A 151 -11.07 -2.50 11.82
CA LEU A 151 -10.50 -1.65 12.89
C LEU A 151 -10.54 -2.29 14.29
N LYS A 152 -11.41 -3.28 14.52
CA LYS A 152 -11.51 -4.00 15.79
C LYS A 152 -10.70 -5.29 15.81
N ASN A 153 -9.88 -5.52 14.77
CA ASN A 153 -9.11 -6.75 14.58
C ASN A 153 -9.99 -8.02 14.43
N GLU A 154 -11.25 -7.86 14.03
CA GLU A 154 -12.15 -8.96 13.72
C GLU A 154 -11.96 -9.39 12.26
N ILE A 155 -11.94 -10.69 12.00
CA ILE A 155 -11.88 -11.21 10.63
C ILE A 155 -13.18 -10.89 9.92
N ILE A 156 -13.08 -10.31 8.74
CA ILE A 156 -14.21 -9.91 7.91
C ILE A 156 -14.01 -10.40 6.47
N GLU A 157 -15.11 -10.52 5.75
CA GLU A 157 -15.12 -10.76 4.31
C GLU A 157 -15.43 -9.47 3.55
N ARG A 158 -14.67 -9.19 2.50
CA ARG A 158 -14.97 -8.12 1.56
C ARG A 158 -15.47 -8.68 0.24
N PRO A 159 -16.52 -8.10 -0.35
CA PRO A 159 -17.07 -8.61 -1.60
C PRO A 159 -16.00 -8.55 -2.70
N SER A 160 -15.83 -9.67 -3.38
CA SER A 160 -15.00 -9.70 -4.58
C SER A 160 -15.84 -9.36 -5.80
N LYS A 161 -15.29 -8.52 -6.68
CA LYS A 161 -15.89 -8.16 -7.96
C LYS A 161 -15.07 -8.77 -9.09
N ILE A 162 -15.76 -9.27 -10.11
CA ILE A 162 -15.09 -9.62 -11.36
C ILE A 162 -14.97 -8.33 -12.17
N THR A 163 -13.75 -7.94 -12.48
CA THR A 163 -13.51 -6.75 -13.30
C THR A 163 -13.39 -7.12 -14.77
N ASP A 164 -14.07 -6.38 -15.62
CA ASP A 164 -13.93 -6.47 -17.08
C ASP A 164 -12.84 -5.52 -17.62
N ALA A 165 -12.07 -4.91 -16.72
CA ALA A 165 -11.03 -3.94 -17.07
C ALA A 165 -9.90 -4.51 -17.94
N SER A 166 -9.80 -5.86 -18.07
CA SER A 166 -8.84 -6.53 -18.97
C SER A 166 -8.94 -6.12 -20.44
N ASN A 167 -10.10 -5.57 -20.86
CA ASN A 167 -10.34 -5.09 -22.21
C ASN A 167 -10.00 -3.61 -22.42
N LYS A 168 -9.63 -2.90 -21.36
CA LYS A 168 -9.25 -1.50 -21.39
C LYS A 168 -7.80 -1.33 -20.94
N THR A 169 -6.89 -1.97 -21.66
CA THR A 169 -5.47 -1.57 -21.54
C THR A 169 -5.41 -0.09 -21.88
N PRO A 170 -4.84 0.74 -20.99
CA PRO A 170 -4.65 2.14 -21.32
C PRO A 170 -3.84 2.22 -22.61
N ASP A 171 -4.49 2.56 -23.71
CA ASP A 171 -3.81 2.77 -24.99
C ASP A 171 -3.36 4.23 -25.04
N LYS A 172 -2.13 4.45 -25.47
CA LYS A 172 -1.60 5.81 -25.71
C LYS A 172 -2.30 6.49 -26.88
N GLY A 173 -2.96 5.71 -27.75
CA GLY A 173 -3.54 6.23 -28.98
C GLY A 173 -2.46 6.90 -29.85
N LYS A 174 -2.74 8.11 -30.29
CA LYS A 174 -1.84 8.92 -31.13
C LYS A 174 -0.72 9.65 -30.37
N TYR A 175 -0.66 9.49 -29.03
CA TYR A 175 0.27 10.25 -28.20
C TYR A 175 1.55 9.47 -27.89
N ALA A 176 2.68 10.17 -27.79
CA ALA A 176 3.96 9.56 -27.46
C ALA A 176 4.03 9.10 -25.99
N HIS A 177 3.34 9.83 -25.08
CA HIS A 177 3.34 9.58 -23.65
C HIS A 177 1.93 9.59 -23.07
N TYR A 178 1.68 8.76 -22.04
CA TYR A 178 0.38 8.74 -21.34
C TYR A 178 0.02 10.09 -20.74
N MET A 179 0.98 10.81 -20.15
CA MET A 179 0.76 12.14 -19.58
C MET A 179 0.31 13.14 -20.66
N GLU A 180 0.86 13.07 -21.86
CA GLU A 180 0.43 13.91 -22.99
C GLU A 180 -1.02 13.62 -23.38
N LYS A 181 -1.40 12.33 -23.43
CA LYS A 181 -2.78 11.92 -23.65
C LYS A 181 -3.70 12.47 -22.58
N GLU A 182 -3.37 12.26 -21.30
CA GLU A 182 -4.16 12.71 -20.15
C GLU A 182 -4.37 14.23 -20.16
N ILE A 183 -3.33 15.00 -20.44
CA ILE A 183 -3.43 16.47 -20.56
C ILE A 183 -4.42 16.87 -21.67
N ASN A 184 -4.36 16.20 -22.83
CA ASN A 184 -5.25 16.53 -23.96
C ASN A 184 -6.69 16.04 -23.75
N GLU A 185 -6.92 15.01 -22.93
CA GLU A 185 -8.24 14.49 -22.58
C GLU A 185 -8.93 15.28 -21.46
N GLN A 186 -8.20 16.11 -20.70
CA GLN A 186 -8.77 16.87 -19.58
C GLN A 186 -10.04 17.68 -19.92
N PRO A 187 -10.14 18.41 -21.03
CA PRO A 187 -11.35 19.19 -21.35
C PRO A 187 -12.59 18.31 -21.49
N GLU A 188 -12.44 17.15 -22.12
CA GLU A 188 -13.53 16.19 -22.33
C GLU A 188 -13.93 15.50 -21.00
N VAL A 189 -12.96 15.06 -20.22
CA VAL A 189 -13.19 14.41 -18.91
C VAL A 189 -13.86 15.37 -17.93
N ILE A 190 -13.42 16.64 -17.89
CA ILE A 190 -14.05 17.68 -17.07
C ILE A 190 -15.50 17.91 -17.50
N GLY A 191 -15.75 17.95 -18.82
CA GLY A 191 -17.09 18.07 -19.36
C GLY A 191 -18.03 16.93 -18.94
N TYR A 192 -17.59 15.68 -19.03
CA TYR A 192 -18.35 14.52 -18.56
C TYR A 192 -18.58 14.53 -17.05
N THR A 193 -17.56 14.87 -16.29
CA THR A 193 -17.68 14.98 -14.82
C THR A 193 -18.71 16.03 -14.45
N PHE A 194 -18.65 17.19 -15.07
CA PHE A 194 -19.61 18.28 -14.82
C PHE A 194 -21.04 17.87 -15.16
N ALA A 195 -21.23 17.23 -16.31
CA ALA A 195 -22.55 16.73 -16.74
C ALA A 195 -23.12 15.63 -15.82
N SER A 196 -22.30 14.91 -15.07
CA SER A 196 -22.76 13.89 -14.12
C SER A 196 -23.25 14.47 -12.78
N TYR A 197 -22.96 15.75 -12.50
CA TYR A 197 -23.38 16.44 -11.28
C TYR A 197 -24.57 17.43 -11.52
N CYS A 198 -24.96 17.65 -12.77
CA CYS A 198 -26.10 18.46 -13.15
C CYS A 198 -27.28 17.60 -13.59
#